data_0bb00c92e24715aaceff7ac7ae85fb7c
#
_entry.id   0bb00c92e24715aaceff7ac7ae85fb7c
#
_cell.length_a   1.000
_cell.length_b   1.000
_cell.length_c   1.000
_cell.angle_alpha   90.00
_cell.angle_beta   90.00
_cell.angle_gamma   90.00
#
_symmetry.space_group_name_H-M   'P 1'
#
loop_
_entity.id
_entity.type
_entity.pdbx_description
1 polymer ?
#
loop_
_entity_poly.entity_id
_entity_poly.type
_entity_poly.pdbx_seq_one_letter_code
_entity_poly.pdbx_strand_id
1 'polypeptide(L)'
;MHFINVILPLNLDKTFTYSVNVEEYKFLQPGMRVTVPFGKTKVYTALVVEKHTNPPELYEAKEISQIIDEVPIVNDIQLKHWSWMASYYMCSIGEVFKSALPSG
;
A
#
# COMPACT_ATOMS: atom_id res chain seq x y z
N MET A 1 3.44 13.38 -13.19
CA MET A 1 3.49 11.97 -12.79
C MET A 1 2.82 11.78 -11.44
N HIS A 2 2.16 10.65 -11.25
CA HIS A 2 1.38 10.40 -10.05
C HIS A 2 1.81 9.08 -9.43
N PHE A 3 1.94 9.06 -8.10
CA PHE A 3 2.44 7.91 -7.37
C PHE A 3 1.60 7.63 -6.13
N ILE A 4 1.65 6.40 -5.67
CA ILE A 4 1.06 5.99 -4.39
C ILE A 4 2.10 5.23 -3.58
N ASN A 5 2.00 5.36 -2.27
CA ASN A 5 2.75 4.51 -1.35
C ASN A 5 1.82 3.45 -0.80
N VAL A 6 2.29 2.22 -0.76
CA VAL A 6 1.49 1.08 -0.32
C VAL A 6 2.23 0.26 0.73
N ILE A 7 1.44 -0.45 1.57
CA ILE A 7 1.94 -1.46 2.49
C ILE A 7 1.72 -2.82 1.85
N LEU A 8 2.76 -3.65 1.84
CA LEU A 8 2.67 -5.04 1.37
C LEU A 8 2.48 -5.98 2.55
N PRO A 9 1.75 -7.10 2.38
CA PRO A 9 1.53 -8.08 3.45
C PRO A 9 2.76 -8.99 3.62
N LEU A 10 3.91 -8.38 3.80
CA LEU A 10 5.20 -9.06 3.96
C LEU A 10 5.86 -8.53 5.21
N ASN A 11 6.86 -9.25 5.69
CA ASN A 11 7.63 -8.84 6.87
C ASN A 11 8.61 -7.73 6.49
N LEU A 12 8.07 -6.57 6.10
CA LEU A 12 8.84 -5.40 5.68
C LEU A 12 8.26 -4.19 6.40
N ASP A 13 9.15 -3.40 7.01
CA ASP A 13 8.75 -2.26 7.82
C ASP A 13 8.91 -0.95 7.05
N LYS A 14 8.40 -0.93 5.83
CA LYS A 14 8.44 0.27 4.98
C LYS A 14 7.31 0.21 3.96
N THR A 15 7.04 1.36 3.35
CA THR A 15 6.11 1.45 2.23
C THR A 15 6.87 1.34 0.91
N PHE A 16 6.15 1.02 -0.14
CA PHE A 16 6.68 0.95 -1.50
C PHE A 16 5.91 1.90 -2.39
N THR A 17 6.59 2.50 -3.36
CA THR A 17 6.00 3.47 -4.27
C THR A 17 5.71 2.81 -5.62
N TYR A 18 4.49 3.03 -6.10
CA TYR A 18 4.05 2.57 -7.42
C TYR A 18 3.48 3.75 -8.20
N SER A 19 3.58 3.69 -9.53
CA SER A 19 3.03 4.72 -10.38
C SER A 19 1.58 4.42 -10.74
N VAL A 20 0.79 5.47 -10.90
CA VAL A 20 -0.61 5.37 -11.31
C VAL A 20 -0.88 6.46 -12.36
N ASN A 21 -1.89 6.25 -13.18
CA ASN A 21 -2.32 7.29 -14.12
C ASN A 21 -3.19 8.34 -13.40
N VAL A 22 -3.54 9.41 -14.09
CA VAL A 22 -4.26 10.51 -13.47
C VAL A 22 -5.66 10.08 -13.01
N GLU A 23 -6.32 9.19 -13.72
CA GLU A 23 -7.64 8.69 -13.35
C GLU A 23 -7.57 7.82 -12.11
N GLU A 24 -6.59 6.92 -12.05
CA GLU A 24 -6.33 6.08 -10.89
C GLU A 24 -5.98 6.95 -9.67
N TYR A 25 -5.17 7.97 -9.87
CA TYR A 25 -4.79 8.88 -8.81
C TYR A 25 -6.01 9.60 -8.21
N LYS A 26 -6.94 10.02 -9.05
CA LYS A 26 -8.16 10.67 -8.58
C LYS A 26 -9.10 9.69 -7.86
N PHE A 27 -9.16 8.45 -8.33
CA PHE A 27 -10.04 7.43 -7.78
C PHE A 27 -9.52 6.86 -6.46
N LEU A 28 -8.21 6.61 -6.39
CA LEU A 28 -7.61 5.97 -5.22
C LEU A 28 -7.59 6.90 -4.01
N GLN A 29 -7.83 6.31 -2.83
CA GLN A 29 -7.74 7.01 -1.56
C GLN A 29 -6.99 6.12 -0.58
N PRO A 30 -6.31 6.71 0.44
CA PRO A 30 -5.69 5.90 1.48
C PRO A 30 -6.71 4.97 2.13
N GLY A 31 -6.32 3.72 2.35
CA GLY A 31 -7.20 2.70 2.89
C GLY A 31 -7.82 1.78 1.84
N MET A 32 -7.60 2.03 0.56
CA MET A 32 -8.05 1.15 -0.52
C MET A 32 -6.98 0.11 -0.85
N ARG A 33 -7.42 -1.05 -1.31
CA ARG A 33 -6.50 -2.12 -1.71
C ARG A 33 -6.29 -2.12 -3.22
N VAL A 34 -5.06 -2.42 -3.62
CA VAL A 34 -4.70 -2.59 -5.02
C VAL A 34 -3.85 -3.85 -5.14
N THR A 35 -3.75 -4.40 -6.34
CA THR A 35 -2.78 -5.45 -6.62
C THR A 35 -1.57 -4.82 -7.30
N VAL A 36 -0.38 -5.23 -6.88
CA VAL A 36 0.87 -4.67 -7.38
C VAL A 36 1.86 -5.78 -7.69
N PRO A 37 2.67 -5.61 -8.74
CA PRO A 37 3.76 -6.56 -9.00
C PRO A 37 4.88 -6.35 -8.00
N PHE A 38 5.43 -7.44 -7.49
CA PHE A 38 6.56 -7.40 -6.57
C PHE A 38 7.53 -8.52 -6.92
N GLY A 39 8.77 -8.16 -7.21
CA GLY A 39 9.73 -9.10 -7.75
C GLY A 39 9.44 -9.40 -9.21
N LYS A 40 9.91 -10.54 -9.70
CA LYS A 40 9.84 -10.85 -11.13
C LYS A 40 8.54 -11.53 -11.55
N THR A 41 7.90 -12.28 -10.65
CA THR A 41 6.79 -13.15 -11.03
C THR A 41 5.61 -13.11 -10.07
N LYS A 42 5.67 -12.28 -9.02
CA LYS A 42 4.62 -12.28 -7.99
C LYS A 42 3.80 -11.00 -8.03
N VAL A 43 2.53 -11.14 -7.68
CA VAL A 43 1.60 -10.02 -7.52
C VAL A 43 0.99 -10.14 -6.14
N TYR A 44 0.99 -9.06 -5.40
CA TYR A 44 0.45 -9.02 -4.04
C TYR A 44 -0.69 -8.02 -3.94
N THR A 45 -1.61 -8.29 -3.01
CA THR A 45 -2.60 -7.30 -2.58
C THR A 45 -1.91 -6.33 -1.63
N ALA A 46 -1.98 -5.04 -1.94
CA ALA A 46 -1.33 -4.00 -1.13
C ALA A 46 -2.35 -2.97 -0.69
N LEU A 47 -2.05 -2.27 0.40
CA LEU A 47 -2.92 -1.24 0.95
C LEU A 47 -2.33 0.13 0.65
N VAL A 48 -3.12 1.00 0.01
CA VAL A 48 -2.71 2.37 -0.27
C VAL A 48 -2.73 3.16 1.03
N VAL A 49 -1.62 3.83 1.35
CA VAL A 49 -1.51 4.66 2.55
C VAL A 49 -1.33 6.13 2.23
N GLU A 50 -0.82 6.46 1.05
CA GLU A 50 -0.54 7.84 0.69
C GLU A 50 -0.54 8.01 -0.83
N LYS A 51 -0.93 9.19 -1.30
CA LYS A 51 -0.79 9.60 -2.70
C LYS A 51 0.19 10.77 -2.76
N HIS A 52 1.04 10.79 -3.79
CA HIS A 52 1.99 11.89 -3.96
C HIS A 52 2.44 12.00 -5.42
N THR A 53 3.23 13.01 -5.71
CA THR A 53 3.72 13.27 -7.06
C THR A 53 5.26 13.22 -7.14
N ASN A 54 5.92 12.74 -6.10
CA ASN A 54 7.38 12.67 -6.04
C ASN A 54 7.88 11.31 -6.49
N PRO A 55 8.65 11.23 -7.59
CA PRO A 55 9.20 9.95 -8.04
C PRO A 55 10.23 9.41 -7.04
N PRO A 56 10.32 8.09 -6.88
CA PRO A 56 11.35 7.50 -6.02
C PRO A 56 12.74 7.75 -6.60
N GLU A 57 13.70 8.02 -5.72
CA GLU A 57 15.06 8.34 -6.14
C GLU A 57 15.91 7.11 -6.44
N LEU A 58 15.62 5.99 -5.80
CA LEU A 58 16.48 4.81 -5.82
C LEU A 58 16.04 3.74 -6.82
N TYR A 59 14.84 3.86 -7.38
CA TYR A 59 14.33 2.87 -8.33
C TYR A 59 13.24 3.50 -9.19
N GLU A 60 12.92 2.83 -10.28
CA GLU A 60 11.82 3.24 -11.14
C GLU A 60 10.54 2.60 -10.63
N ALA A 61 9.51 3.42 -10.38
CA ALA A 61 8.24 2.91 -9.88
C ALA A 61 7.50 2.11 -10.94
N LYS A 62 7.08 0.90 -10.58
CA LYS A 62 6.24 0.06 -11.45
C LYS A 62 4.79 0.51 -11.33
N GLU A 63 3.99 0.17 -12.32
CA GLU A 63 2.56 0.46 -12.30
C GLU A 63 1.82 -0.57 -11.45
N ILE A 64 0.70 -0.14 -10.86
CA ILE A 64 -0.19 -1.08 -10.18
C ILE A 64 -0.87 -1.98 -11.22
N SER A 65 -1.30 -3.18 -10.79
CA SER A 65 -1.99 -4.11 -11.67
C SER A 65 -3.49 -3.85 -11.72
N GLN A 66 -4.15 -3.79 -10.56
CA GLN A 66 -5.60 -3.57 -10.48
C GLN A 66 -5.96 -2.85 -9.20
N ILE A 67 -7.12 -2.19 -9.19
CA ILE A 67 -7.73 -1.61 -8.00
C ILE A 67 -8.81 -2.58 -7.52
N ILE A 68 -8.75 -2.97 -6.25
CA ILE A 68 -9.67 -3.95 -5.68
C ILE A 68 -10.91 -3.28 -5.09
N ASP A 69 -10.73 -2.20 -4.35
CA ASP A 69 -11.80 -1.55 -3.60
C ASP A 69 -12.30 -0.29 -4.30
N GLU A 70 -13.59 -0.02 -4.16
CA GLU A 70 -14.20 1.22 -4.65
C GLU A 70 -14.21 2.32 -3.59
N VAL A 71 -14.07 1.93 -2.32
CA VAL A 71 -14.04 2.85 -1.18
C VAL A 71 -12.97 2.38 -0.21
N PRO A 72 -12.42 3.28 0.62
CA PRO A 72 -11.46 2.87 1.64
C PRO A 72 -12.06 1.85 2.61
N ILE A 73 -11.32 0.78 2.89
CA ILE A 73 -11.72 -0.23 3.88
C ILE A 73 -11.05 0.00 5.23
N VAL A 74 -10.05 0.89 5.25
CA VAL A 74 -9.30 1.27 6.46
C VAL A 74 -9.24 2.79 6.47
N ASN A 75 -9.58 3.41 7.60
CA ASN A 75 -9.52 4.86 7.73
C ASN A 75 -8.19 5.30 8.35
N ASP A 76 -7.95 6.61 8.41
CA ASP A 76 -6.71 7.17 8.93
C ASP A 76 -6.47 6.78 10.38
N ILE A 77 -7.52 6.69 11.19
CA ILE A 77 -7.42 6.31 12.59
C ILE A 77 -6.93 4.87 12.70
N GLN A 78 -7.46 3.97 11.87
CA GLN A 78 -7.03 2.57 11.84
C GLN A 78 -5.59 2.43 11.38
N LEU A 79 -5.17 3.20 10.37
CA LEU A 79 -3.78 3.18 9.89
C LEU A 79 -2.81 3.64 10.98
N LYS A 80 -3.18 4.69 11.72
CA LYS A 80 -2.37 5.15 12.85
C LYS A 80 -2.29 4.10 13.94
N HIS A 81 -3.39 3.41 14.20
CA HIS A 81 -3.43 2.33 15.19
C HIS A 81 -2.52 1.18 14.76
N TRP A 82 -2.52 0.81 13.49
CA TRP A 82 -1.64 -0.22 12.97
C TRP A 82 -0.16 0.14 13.14
N SER A 83 0.18 1.40 12.87
CA SER A 83 1.55 1.88 13.06
C SER A 83 1.96 1.79 14.53
N TRP A 84 1.04 2.15 15.45
CA TRP A 84 1.27 2.02 16.88
C TRP A 84 1.46 0.56 17.29
N MET A 85 0.61 -0.34 16.77
CA MET A 85 0.72 -1.78 17.06
C MET A 85 2.06 -2.34 16.57
N ALA A 86 2.49 -1.97 15.37
CA ALA A 86 3.76 -2.42 14.83
C ALA A 86 4.91 -2.00 15.75
N SER A 87 4.89 -0.74 16.20
CA SER A 87 5.91 -0.22 17.10
C SER A 87 5.88 -0.91 18.47
N TYR A 88 4.67 -1.06 19.03
CA TYR A 88 4.49 -1.65 20.38
C TYR A 88 4.92 -3.12 20.43
N TYR A 89 4.55 -3.89 19.42
CA TYR A 89 4.87 -5.32 19.36
C TYR A 89 6.18 -5.62 18.66
N MET A 90 6.88 -4.58 18.21
CA MET A 90 8.17 -4.71 17.52
C MET A 90 8.07 -5.59 16.27
N CYS A 91 6.95 -5.51 15.56
CA CYS A 91 6.74 -6.21 14.29
C CYS A 91 6.65 -5.20 13.14
N SER A 92 6.68 -5.68 11.91
CA SER A 92 6.57 -4.80 10.75
C SER A 92 5.13 -4.38 10.50
N ILE A 93 4.94 -3.23 9.86
CA ILE A 93 3.60 -2.77 9.46
C ILE A 93 2.95 -3.75 8.46
N GLY A 94 3.78 -4.42 7.64
CA GLY A 94 3.29 -5.44 6.71
C GLY A 94 2.69 -6.64 7.44
N GLU A 95 3.28 -7.04 8.57
CA GLU A 95 2.72 -8.12 9.39
C GLU A 95 1.40 -7.72 10.03
N VAL A 96 1.28 -6.47 10.49
CA VAL A 96 0.01 -5.96 11.02
C VAL A 96 -1.07 -5.99 9.94
N PHE A 97 -0.75 -5.50 8.75
CA PHE A 97 -1.67 -5.53 7.62
C PHE A 97 -2.13 -6.96 7.31
N LYS A 98 -1.19 -7.88 7.23
CA LYS A 98 -1.49 -9.29 6.92
C LYS A 98 -2.42 -9.91 7.96
N SER A 99 -2.25 -9.56 9.23
CA SER A 99 -3.07 -10.10 10.32
C SER A 99 -4.43 -9.42 10.46
N ALA A 100 -4.52 -8.12 10.12
CA ALA A 100 -5.71 -7.33 10.36
C ALA A 100 -6.79 -7.52 9.29
N LEU A 101 -6.42 -7.92 8.06
CA LEU A 101 -7.36 -8.10 6.96
C LEU A 101 -7.41 -9.56 6.53
N PRO A 102 -8.59 -10.07 6.18
CA PRO A 102 -8.70 -11.42 5.64
C PRO A 102 -7.95 -11.49 4.31
N SER A 103 -7.26 -12.60 4.09
CA SER A 103 -6.63 -12.87 2.80
C SER A 103 -7.70 -13.21 1.78
N GLY A 104 -7.65 -12.57 0.64
CA GLY A 104 -8.68 -12.88 -0.34
C GLY A 104 -8.44 -12.14 -1.61
#